data_a2f67d5ad2df5b1aa46aee24368f52aa
#
_entry.id   a2f67d5ad2df5b1aa46aee24368f52aa
#
_cell.length_a   1.000
_cell.length_b   1.000
_cell.length_c   1.000
_cell.angle_alpha   90.00
_cell.angle_beta   90.00
_cell.angle_gamma   90.00
#
_symmetry.space_group_name_H-M   'P 1'
#
loop_
_entity.id
_entity.type
_entity.pdbx_description
1 polymer ?
#
loop_
_entity_poly.entity_id
_entity_poly.type
_entity_poly.pdbx_seq_one_letter_code
_entity_poly.pdbx_strand_id
1 'polypeptide(L)'
;CLVGSEMCIRDRVSCMPRTSREHVKPVRQKWFGVACCPPNITRTLASLGQYIYFQEENEIYVNLYVANETEVTLNGVPFKITLKGNFPWENKMTVSVDGVQETEAMIAFRVPAYAENFKILRNGKEENLTEDHGYIKISGKMYKETFEISFDAEPVFVPANPQVRVDSAKVAVVKGPLVYCVEEADNGENLSSVMVNTDQKIEETYDDELLEGCSVLHITGKKISEKGWNEGILYQNRKVELEDVKLTLVPYCYWGNRENGEMLVWMKELFYM
;
A
#
# COMPACT_ATOMS: atom_id res chain seq x y z
N CYS A 1 9.97 20.34 2.51
CA CYS A 1 9.29 19.38 1.65
C CYS A 1 8.81 18.22 2.53
N LEU A 2 7.52 18.10 2.72
CA LEU A 2 6.92 17.12 3.62
C LEU A 2 6.67 15.77 2.97
N VAL A 3 6.85 15.68 1.67
CA VAL A 3 6.45 14.51 0.91
C VAL A 3 7.63 14.04 0.10
N GLY A 4 7.79 12.75 0.05
CA GLY A 4 8.88 12.11 -0.63
C GLY A 4 8.87 12.30 -2.14
N SER A 5 9.12 11.23 -2.86
CA SER A 5 9.24 11.25 -4.32
C SER A 5 8.00 11.73 -5.07
N GLU A 6 6.81 11.68 -4.46
CA GLU A 6 5.56 12.17 -5.08
C GLU A 6 5.57 13.67 -5.37
N MET A 7 6.33 14.46 -4.60
CA MET A 7 6.50 15.88 -4.90
C MET A 7 7.33 16.12 -6.16
N CYS A 8 8.21 15.17 -6.48
CA CYS A 8 9.06 15.22 -7.67
C CYS A 8 8.42 14.50 -8.86
N ILE A 9 7.46 13.62 -8.59
CA ILE A 9 6.63 12.94 -9.56
C ILE A 9 5.20 13.30 -9.19
N ARG A 10 4.51 14.12 -9.97
CA ARG A 10 3.13 14.46 -9.66
C ARG A 10 2.24 13.24 -9.83
N ASP A 11 1.28 13.09 -8.92
CA ASP A 11 0.20 12.09 -8.96
C ASP A 11 -0.77 12.28 -10.12
N ARG A 12 -0.57 13.31 -10.91
CA ARG A 12 -1.27 13.59 -12.14
C ARG A 12 -0.30 14.20 -13.14
N VAL A 13 0.27 13.36 -13.97
CA VAL A 13 1.12 13.82 -15.06
C VAL A 13 0.27 13.90 -16.33
N SER A 14 -0.02 15.13 -16.74
CA SER A 14 -0.44 15.41 -18.10
C SER A 14 0.81 15.50 -18.98
N CYS A 15 0.89 14.71 -20.01
CA CYS A 15 1.97 14.75 -21.00
C CYS A 15 1.95 16.02 -21.86
N MET A 16 1.29 17.06 -21.44
CA MET A 16 1.20 18.33 -22.12
C MET A 16 2.58 18.97 -22.30
N PRO A 17 2.98 19.34 -23.52
CA PRO A 17 4.32 19.88 -23.82
C PRO A 17 4.67 21.18 -23.08
N ARG A 18 3.73 21.81 -22.40
CA ARG A 18 3.88 23.11 -21.74
C ARG A 18 4.28 23.04 -20.27
N THR A 19 4.35 21.90 -19.65
CA THR A 19 4.86 21.76 -18.28
C THR A 19 6.37 21.65 -18.25
N SER A 20 7.04 22.28 -19.19
CA SER A 20 8.47 22.25 -19.46
C SER A 20 9.37 22.78 -18.34
N ARG A 21 8.86 23.12 -17.18
CA ARG A 21 9.68 23.49 -16.06
C ARG A 21 9.99 22.27 -15.20
N GLU A 22 11.06 21.63 -15.56
CA GLU A 22 12.09 20.85 -14.84
C GLU A 22 11.70 19.97 -13.64
N HIS A 23 10.58 20.17 -12.97
CA HIS A 23 10.20 19.44 -11.75
C HIS A 23 9.17 18.33 -11.97
N VAL A 24 8.52 18.30 -13.13
CA VAL A 24 7.54 17.27 -13.46
C VAL A 24 8.15 16.34 -14.50
N LYS A 25 8.37 15.10 -14.12
CA LYS A 25 8.83 14.04 -15.02
C LYS A 25 7.70 13.01 -15.15
N PRO A 26 7.38 12.58 -16.36
CA PRO A 26 6.28 11.64 -16.60
C PRO A 26 6.61 10.20 -16.19
N VAL A 27 7.90 9.89 -16.04
CA VAL A 27 8.38 8.58 -15.59
C VAL A 27 9.44 8.72 -14.52
N ARG A 28 9.70 7.64 -13.80
CA ARG A 28 10.75 7.60 -12.77
C ARG A 28 12.11 7.93 -13.36
N GLN A 29 12.84 8.77 -12.66
CA GLN A 29 14.15 9.26 -13.10
C GLN A 29 15.27 8.54 -12.34
N LYS A 30 16.36 8.25 -13.03
CA LYS A 30 17.59 7.71 -12.41
C LYS A 30 18.23 8.73 -11.45
N TRP A 31 18.03 10.01 -11.71
CA TRP A 31 18.57 11.12 -10.92
C TRP A 31 17.70 12.36 -11.02
N PHE A 32 17.61 13.10 -9.93
CA PHE A 32 16.92 14.41 -9.87
C PHE A 32 17.93 15.53 -9.65
N GLY A 33 17.68 16.69 -10.29
CA GLY A 33 18.52 17.89 -10.14
C GLY A 33 18.42 18.57 -8.77
N VAL A 34 17.53 18.08 -7.89
CA VAL A 34 17.34 18.57 -6.52
C VAL A 34 17.59 17.45 -5.52
N ALA A 35 18.26 17.77 -4.42
CA ALA A 35 18.74 16.77 -3.46
C ALA A 35 17.83 16.60 -2.22
N CYS A 36 16.63 17.20 -2.18
CA CYS A 36 15.78 17.13 -0.98
C CYS A 36 15.08 15.77 -0.83
N CYS A 37 14.50 15.22 -1.89
CA CYS A 37 13.71 14.00 -1.81
C CYS A 37 14.57 12.72 -1.80
N PRO A 38 15.53 12.50 -2.73
CA PRO A 38 16.35 11.30 -2.73
C PRO A 38 17.11 11.07 -1.41
N PRO A 39 17.79 12.07 -0.80
CA PRO A 39 18.44 11.87 0.49
C PRO A 39 17.49 11.55 1.64
N ASN A 40 16.29 12.11 1.63
CA ASN A 40 15.29 11.80 2.65
C ASN A 40 14.77 10.37 2.53
N ILE A 41 14.54 9.88 1.33
CA ILE A 41 14.17 8.48 1.08
C ILE A 41 15.32 7.57 1.52
N THR A 42 16.56 7.86 1.11
CA THR A 42 17.74 7.08 1.49
C THR A 42 17.90 7.03 3.00
N ARG A 43 17.73 8.16 3.69
CA ARG A 43 17.77 8.22 5.17
C ARG A 43 16.67 7.36 5.80
N THR A 44 15.45 7.42 5.29
CA THR A 44 14.34 6.61 5.79
C THR A 44 14.61 5.12 5.61
N LEU A 45 15.09 4.72 4.44
CA LEU A 45 15.46 3.32 4.18
C LEU A 45 16.59 2.86 5.10
N ALA A 46 17.62 3.69 5.30
CA ALA A 46 18.74 3.37 6.17
C ALA A 46 18.34 3.28 7.66
N SER A 47 17.25 3.93 8.07
CA SER A 47 16.74 3.89 9.43
C SER A 47 15.56 2.93 9.63
N LEU A 48 15.08 2.27 8.58
CA LEU A 48 13.88 1.42 8.64
C LEU A 48 13.97 0.33 9.72
N GLY A 49 15.16 -0.24 9.90
CA GLY A 49 15.41 -1.25 10.93
C GLY A 49 15.04 -0.80 12.36
N GLN A 50 15.14 0.51 12.64
CA GLN A 50 14.81 1.08 13.95
C GLN A 50 13.30 1.09 14.25
N TYR A 51 12.45 0.88 13.24
CA TYR A 51 10.99 0.88 13.35
C TYR A 51 10.38 -0.53 13.30
N ILE A 52 11.17 -1.54 12.95
CA ILE A 52 10.68 -2.93 12.85
C ILE A 52 10.35 -3.47 14.24
N TYR A 53 11.21 -3.20 15.21
CA TYR A 53 11.02 -3.63 16.61
C TYR A 53 11.14 -2.47 17.57
N PHE A 54 10.33 -2.53 18.64
CA PHE A 54 10.59 -1.77 19.85
C PHE A 54 10.90 -2.75 20.98
N GLN A 55 11.80 -2.37 21.87
CA GLN A 55 12.27 -3.23 22.94
C GLN A 55 12.23 -2.49 24.28
N GLU A 56 11.77 -3.19 25.28
CA GLU A 56 11.95 -2.88 26.70
C GLU A 56 12.77 -3.98 27.38
N GLU A 57 12.94 -3.95 28.71
CA GLU A 57 13.84 -4.86 29.42
C GLU A 57 13.52 -6.36 29.15
N ASN A 58 12.24 -6.73 29.21
CA ASN A 58 11.76 -8.10 29.02
C ASN A 58 10.71 -8.23 27.91
N GLU A 59 10.50 -7.18 27.14
CA GLU A 59 9.44 -7.11 26.14
C GLU A 59 9.99 -6.74 24.76
N ILE A 60 9.45 -7.35 23.72
CA ILE A 60 9.72 -6.97 22.33
C ILE A 60 8.42 -6.82 21.56
N TYR A 61 8.31 -5.74 20.84
CA TYR A 61 7.16 -5.39 19.98
C TYR A 61 7.56 -5.52 18.52
N VAL A 62 6.88 -6.40 17.80
CA VAL A 62 7.02 -6.58 16.34
C VAL A 62 6.05 -5.62 15.65
N ASN A 63 6.55 -4.49 15.14
CA ASN A 63 5.73 -3.42 14.57
C ASN A 63 5.55 -3.51 13.06
N LEU A 64 6.60 -3.95 12.35
CA LEU A 64 6.59 -4.08 10.91
C LEU A 64 6.93 -5.50 10.51
N TYR A 65 6.11 -6.08 9.64
CA TYR A 65 6.31 -7.45 9.12
C TYR A 65 7.25 -7.46 7.91
N VAL A 66 8.46 -6.94 8.10
CA VAL A 66 9.52 -6.93 7.08
C VAL A 66 10.46 -8.10 7.34
N ALA A 67 10.69 -8.96 6.35
CA ALA A 67 11.59 -10.10 6.49
C ALA A 67 13.01 -9.62 6.89
N ASN A 68 13.51 -10.14 8.00
CA ASN A 68 14.80 -9.74 8.57
C ASN A 68 15.32 -10.74 9.60
N GLU A 69 16.56 -10.53 10.02
CA GLU A 69 17.17 -11.15 11.20
C GLU A 69 17.72 -10.05 12.12
N THR A 70 17.54 -10.22 13.42
CA THR A 70 18.08 -9.31 14.43
C THR A 70 18.43 -10.05 15.71
N GLU A 71 19.33 -9.47 16.49
CA GLU A 71 19.66 -9.92 17.83
C GLU A 71 19.14 -8.90 18.85
N VAL A 72 18.51 -9.39 19.91
CA VAL A 72 17.96 -8.59 21.00
C VAL A 72 18.36 -9.21 22.33
N THR A 73 18.31 -8.43 23.39
CA THR A 73 18.56 -8.93 24.74
C THR A 73 17.30 -8.77 25.59
N LEU A 74 16.74 -9.86 26.09
CA LEU A 74 15.56 -9.86 26.94
C LEU A 74 15.96 -10.41 28.32
N ASN A 75 15.73 -9.64 29.38
CA ASN A 75 16.17 -9.98 30.74
C ASN A 75 17.67 -10.37 30.84
N GLY A 76 18.52 -9.67 30.09
CA GLY A 76 19.96 -9.95 30.06
C GLY A 76 20.37 -11.18 29.23
N VAL A 77 19.43 -11.87 28.59
CA VAL A 77 19.67 -13.07 27.76
C VAL A 77 19.58 -12.69 26.28
N PRO A 78 20.59 -13.06 25.46
CA PRO A 78 20.54 -12.81 24.01
C PRO A 78 19.57 -13.75 23.32
N PHE A 79 18.79 -13.19 22.43
CA PHE A 79 17.86 -13.88 21.52
C PHE A 79 18.13 -13.46 20.09
N LYS A 80 18.07 -14.42 19.18
CA LYS A 80 18.00 -14.17 17.75
C LYS A 80 16.53 -14.21 17.31
N ILE A 81 16.07 -13.17 16.65
CA ILE A 81 14.74 -13.09 16.05
C ILE A 81 14.88 -13.13 14.54
N THR A 82 14.13 -14.03 13.91
CA THR A 82 14.10 -14.16 12.46
C THR A 82 12.66 -14.06 11.99
N LEU A 83 12.35 -13.02 11.22
CA LEU A 83 11.05 -12.84 10.56
C LEU A 83 11.17 -13.24 9.09
N LYS A 84 10.31 -14.16 8.65
CA LYS A 84 10.22 -14.65 7.27
C LYS A 84 8.80 -14.48 6.75
N GLY A 85 8.67 -14.13 5.47
CA GLY A 85 7.40 -13.96 4.77
C GLY A 85 7.59 -13.05 3.58
N ASN A 86 6.57 -12.97 2.76
CA ASN A 86 6.54 -12.13 1.55
C ASN A 86 5.50 -11.02 1.67
N PHE A 87 5.34 -10.47 2.88
CA PHE A 87 4.45 -9.34 3.11
C PHE A 87 4.99 -8.08 2.38
N PRO A 88 4.17 -7.28 1.71
CA PRO A 88 2.70 -7.24 1.75
C PRO A 88 1.97 -8.09 0.68
N TRP A 89 2.68 -8.90 -0.08
CA TRP A 89 2.09 -9.72 -1.15
C TRP A 89 1.36 -10.95 -0.59
N GLU A 90 1.86 -11.46 0.53
CA GLU A 90 1.26 -12.57 1.27
C GLU A 90 1.01 -12.15 2.72
N ASN A 91 -0.19 -12.42 3.23
CA ASN A 91 -0.58 -12.09 4.60
C ASN A 91 -0.24 -13.23 5.57
N LYS A 92 0.89 -13.89 5.34
CA LYS A 92 1.40 -14.99 6.16
C LYS A 92 2.88 -14.79 6.47
N MET A 93 3.22 -14.78 7.74
CA MET A 93 4.58 -14.55 8.23
C MET A 93 4.93 -15.56 9.31
N THR A 94 6.23 -15.85 9.44
CA THR A 94 6.79 -16.68 10.52
C THR A 94 7.81 -15.86 11.29
N VAL A 95 7.68 -15.83 12.61
CA VAL A 95 8.64 -15.21 13.52
C VAL A 95 9.24 -16.30 14.39
N SER A 96 10.53 -16.56 14.22
CA SER A 96 11.30 -17.47 15.07
C SER A 96 12.06 -16.68 16.12
N VAL A 97 12.02 -17.15 17.34
CA VAL A 97 12.70 -16.57 18.52
C VAL A 97 13.60 -17.64 19.12
N ASP A 98 14.91 -17.49 18.96
CA ASP A 98 15.92 -18.42 19.38
C ASP A 98 16.78 -17.82 20.50
N GLY A 99 16.58 -18.27 21.74
CA GLY A 99 17.37 -17.88 22.90
C GLY A 99 18.46 -18.88 23.24
N VAL A 100 19.44 -18.45 24.01
CA VAL A 100 20.51 -19.32 24.53
C VAL A 100 20.07 -20.11 25.76
N GLN A 101 19.06 -19.62 26.46
CA GLN A 101 18.43 -20.27 27.62
C GLN A 101 16.98 -19.84 27.78
N GLU A 102 16.20 -20.63 28.52
CA GLU A 102 14.81 -20.31 28.85
C GLU A 102 14.73 -19.04 29.70
N THR A 103 13.90 -18.10 29.31
CA THR A 103 13.80 -16.78 29.93
C THR A 103 12.34 -16.29 29.92
N GLU A 104 11.87 -15.74 31.04
CA GLU A 104 10.57 -15.07 31.07
C GLU A 104 10.65 -13.79 30.22
N ALA A 105 9.82 -13.73 29.17
CA ALA A 105 9.76 -12.60 28.25
C ALA A 105 8.34 -12.42 27.69
N MET A 106 8.10 -11.27 27.09
CA MET A 106 6.87 -10.98 26.37
C MET A 106 7.20 -10.60 24.91
N ILE A 107 6.45 -11.18 23.98
CA ILE A 107 6.46 -10.76 22.58
C ILE A 107 5.10 -10.19 22.20
N ALA A 108 5.10 -9.00 21.61
CA ALA A 108 3.90 -8.32 21.18
C ALA A 108 3.88 -8.22 19.65
N PHE A 109 2.80 -8.67 19.04
CA PHE A 109 2.59 -8.61 17.60
C PHE A 109 1.58 -7.53 17.27
N ARG A 110 1.95 -6.59 16.43
CA ARG A 110 1.04 -5.54 15.97
C ARG A 110 -0.09 -6.13 15.14
N VAL A 111 -1.33 -5.74 15.46
CA VAL A 111 -2.50 -6.04 14.63
C VAL A 111 -2.74 -4.84 13.71
N PRO A 112 -2.51 -4.97 12.39
CA PRO A 112 -2.83 -3.88 11.46
C PRO A 112 -4.34 -3.61 11.43
N ALA A 113 -4.74 -2.34 11.33
CA ALA A 113 -6.15 -1.96 11.33
C ALA A 113 -6.97 -2.52 10.15
N TYR A 114 -6.30 -2.97 9.08
CA TYR A 114 -6.90 -3.61 7.91
C TYR A 114 -6.91 -5.14 8.00
N ALA A 115 -6.31 -5.73 9.04
CA ALA A 115 -6.24 -7.18 9.18
C ALA A 115 -7.56 -7.74 9.72
N GLU A 116 -8.16 -8.65 8.97
CA GLU A 116 -9.32 -9.43 9.41
C GLU A 116 -8.88 -10.85 9.76
N ASN A 117 -9.61 -11.53 10.62
CA ASN A 117 -9.35 -12.92 11.01
C ASN A 117 -7.88 -13.16 11.44
N PHE A 118 -7.31 -12.23 12.20
CA PHE A 118 -5.92 -12.29 12.64
C PHE A 118 -5.70 -13.51 13.55
N LYS A 119 -4.70 -14.33 13.21
CA LYS A 119 -4.35 -15.58 13.91
C LYS A 119 -2.88 -15.66 14.20
N ILE A 120 -2.57 -16.23 15.35
CA ILE A 120 -1.20 -16.59 15.74
C ILE A 120 -1.19 -18.05 16.19
N LEU A 121 -0.28 -18.84 15.60
CA LEU A 121 0.05 -20.18 16.07
C LEU A 121 1.42 -20.11 16.74
N ARG A 122 1.50 -20.50 18.01
CA ARG A 122 2.77 -20.69 18.71
C ARG A 122 3.15 -22.17 18.70
N ASN A 123 4.24 -22.50 18.04
CA ASN A 123 4.70 -23.89 17.88
C ASN A 123 3.59 -24.82 17.33
N GLY A 124 2.83 -24.31 16.36
CA GLY A 124 1.72 -25.04 15.71
C GLY A 124 0.42 -25.11 16.51
N LYS A 125 0.32 -24.46 17.67
CA LYS A 125 -0.92 -24.37 18.47
C LYS A 125 -1.48 -22.95 18.42
N GLU A 126 -2.78 -22.85 18.19
CA GLU A 126 -3.45 -21.57 18.14
C GLU A 126 -3.48 -20.91 19.55
N GLU A 127 -3.08 -19.65 19.59
CA GLU A 127 -3.10 -18.85 20.81
C GLU A 127 -4.47 -18.17 20.99
N ASN A 128 -4.91 -18.03 22.24
CA ASN A 128 -6.07 -17.22 22.58
C ASN A 128 -5.67 -15.75 22.49
N LEU A 129 -6.21 -15.05 21.51
CA LEU A 129 -5.83 -13.68 21.20
C LEU A 129 -6.71 -12.68 21.97
N THR A 130 -6.06 -11.78 22.67
CA THR A 130 -6.69 -10.56 23.20
C THR A 130 -5.88 -9.37 22.72
N GLU A 131 -6.50 -8.52 21.92
CA GLU A 131 -5.87 -7.29 21.45
C GLU A 131 -5.90 -6.23 22.55
N ASP A 132 -4.75 -5.61 22.74
CA ASP A 132 -4.57 -4.47 23.64
C ASP A 132 -3.82 -3.36 22.91
N HIS A 133 -4.50 -2.24 22.66
CA HIS A 133 -3.95 -1.07 21.97
C HIS A 133 -3.24 -1.38 20.64
N GLY A 134 -3.83 -2.27 19.81
CA GLY A 134 -3.30 -2.65 18.51
C GLY A 134 -2.21 -3.73 18.54
N TYR A 135 -2.04 -4.40 19.68
CA TYR A 135 -1.08 -5.50 19.86
C TYR A 135 -1.71 -6.72 20.50
N ILE A 136 -1.25 -7.87 20.09
CA ILE A 136 -1.47 -9.14 20.80
C ILE A 136 -0.19 -9.48 21.55
N LYS A 137 -0.29 -9.59 22.87
CA LYS A 137 0.83 -9.82 23.79
C LYS A 137 0.85 -11.27 24.23
N ILE A 138 1.96 -11.95 23.99
CA ILE A 138 2.18 -13.34 24.41
C ILE A 138 3.34 -13.37 25.38
N SER A 139 3.03 -13.65 26.65
CA SER A 139 4.00 -13.71 27.75
C SER A 139 4.32 -15.13 28.14
N GLY A 140 5.45 -15.33 28.78
CA GLY A 140 5.87 -16.58 29.40
C GLY A 140 7.32 -16.94 29.10
N LYS A 141 7.64 -18.21 29.30
CA LYS A 141 8.97 -18.72 29.06
C LYS A 141 9.23 -18.81 27.55
N MET A 142 10.29 -18.15 27.12
CA MET A 142 10.77 -18.14 25.75
C MET A 142 12.15 -18.81 25.69
N TYR A 143 12.33 -19.71 24.73
CA TYR A 143 13.62 -20.34 24.43
C TYR A 143 13.81 -20.53 22.93
N LYS A 144 13.07 -21.47 22.35
CA LYS A 144 13.01 -21.73 20.89
C LYS A 144 11.54 -21.76 20.50
N GLU A 145 11.05 -20.61 20.08
CA GLU A 145 9.64 -20.44 19.77
C GLU A 145 9.47 -20.09 18.29
N THR A 146 8.40 -20.57 17.71
CA THR A 146 7.99 -20.20 16.37
C THR A 146 6.55 -19.70 16.39
N PHE A 147 6.34 -18.50 15.88
CA PHE A 147 5.03 -17.88 15.74
C PHE A 147 4.68 -17.81 14.26
N GLU A 148 3.59 -18.43 13.86
CA GLU A 148 3.02 -18.27 12.53
C GLU A 148 1.87 -17.29 12.62
N ILE A 149 1.97 -16.20 11.89
CA ILE A 149 0.98 -15.12 11.88
C ILE A 149 0.29 -15.14 10.52
N SER A 150 -1.02 -15.07 10.53
CA SER A 150 -1.83 -14.95 9.31
C SER A 150 -3.06 -14.08 9.55
N PHE A 151 -3.50 -13.40 8.50
CA PHE A 151 -4.72 -12.60 8.49
C PHE A 151 -5.25 -12.43 7.08
N ASP A 152 -6.49 -12.00 6.95
CA ASP A 152 -7.10 -11.63 5.68
C ASP A 152 -7.01 -10.12 5.49
N ALA A 153 -6.82 -9.68 4.25
CA ALA A 153 -6.86 -8.29 3.85
C ALA A 153 -7.42 -8.20 2.42
N GLU A 154 -8.72 -8.01 2.36
CA GLU A 154 -9.42 -7.87 1.08
C GLU A 154 -9.23 -6.46 0.50
N PRO A 155 -9.25 -6.31 -0.83
CA PRO A 155 -9.25 -5.00 -1.44
C PRO A 155 -10.55 -4.25 -1.17
N VAL A 156 -10.43 -2.98 -0.78
CA VAL A 156 -11.57 -2.14 -0.40
C VAL A 156 -11.52 -0.76 -1.05
N PHE A 157 -12.71 -0.16 -1.23
CA PHE A 157 -12.84 1.25 -1.57
C PHE A 157 -12.75 2.11 -0.31
N VAL A 158 -11.90 3.13 -0.34
CA VAL A 158 -11.71 4.08 0.75
C VAL A 158 -12.16 5.45 0.29
N PRO A 159 -13.27 5.99 0.81
CA PRO A 159 -13.73 7.33 0.48
C PRO A 159 -12.86 8.39 1.15
N ALA A 160 -12.71 9.53 0.51
CA ALA A 160 -12.06 10.69 1.11
C ALA A 160 -12.99 11.38 2.11
N ASN A 161 -12.43 11.82 3.25
CA ASN A 161 -13.17 12.66 4.18
C ASN A 161 -13.59 13.98 3.48
N PRO A 162 -14.86 14.43 3.61
CA PRO A 162 -15.34 15.65 2.96
C PRO A 162 -14.55 16.92 3.30
N GLN A 163 -13.81 16.94 4.39
CA GLN A 163 -12.90 18.03 4.73
C GLN A 163 -11.68 18.11 3.80
N VAL A 164 -11.33 17.01 3.13
CA VAL A 164 -10.30 16.99 2.08
C VAL A 164 -10.95 17.44 0.78
N ARG A 165 -11.06 18.73 0.59
CA ARG A 165 -11.87 19.36 -0.49
C ARG A 165 -11.52 18.88 -1.89
N VAL A 166 -10.25 18.63 -2.16
CA VAL A 166 -9.77 18.22 -3.50
C VAL A 166 -10.16 16.79 -3.85
N ASP A 167 -10.43 15.97 -2.83
CA ASP A 167 -10.80 14.57 -3.00
C ASP A 167 -12.22 14.25 -2.52
N SER A 168 -13.01 15.29 -2.24
CA SER A 168 -14.43 15.14 -1.94
C SER A 168 -15.15 14.43 -3.09
N ALA A 169 -16.00 13.46 -2.78
CA ALA A 169 -16.68 12.58 -3.72
C ALA A 169 -15.73 11.74 -4.60
N LYS A 170 -14.58 11.39 -4.04
CA LYS A 170 -13.65 10.45 -4.66
C LYS A 170 -13.35 9.30 -3.72
N VAL A 171 -12.92 8.19 -4.33
CA VAL A 171 -12.50 6.97 -3.64
C VAL A 171 -11.14 6.52 -4.17
N ALA A 172 -10.36 5.96 -3.27
CA ALA A 172 -9.15 5.21 -3.58
C ALA A 172 -9.42 3.71 -3.40
N VAL A 173 -8.59 2.86 -4.01
CA VAL A 173 -8.61 1.42 -3.78
C VAL A 173 -7.35 1.04 -3.01
N VAL A 174 -7.53 0.28 -1.93
CA VAL A 174 -6.42 -0.21 -1.12
C VAL A 174 -6.58 -1.71 -0.84
N LYS A 175 -5.46 -2.42 -0.66
CA LYS A 175 -5.42 -3.79 -0.15
C LYS A 175 -4.34 -3.89 0.90
N GLY A 176 -4.73 -4.13 2.15
CA GLY A 176 -3.79 -4.07 3.25
C GLY A 176 -3.05 -2.71 3.28
N PRO A 177 -1.71 -2.70 3.27
CA PRO A 177 -0.92 -1.46 3.23
C PRO A 177 -0.74 -0.91 1.81
N LEU A 178 -1.16 -1.63 0.78
CA LEU A 178 -0.96 -1.24 -0.61
C LEU A 178 -2.06 -0.30 -1.09
N VAL A 179 -1.66 0.86 -1.58
CA VAL A 179 -2.53 1.76 -2.35
C VAL A 179 -2.44 1.38 -3.82
N TYR A 180 -3.55 1.40 -4.53
CA TYR A 180 -3.63 1.10 -5.95
C TYR A 180 -3.94 2.35 -6.77
N CYS A 181 -3.51 2.36 -8.02
CA CYS A 181 -3.77 3.44 -8.96
C CYS A 181 -4.14 2.90 -10.33
N VAL A 182 -4.87 3.70 -11.10
CA VAL A 182 -5.07 3.49 -12.53
C VAL A 182 -3.99 4.24 -13.30
N GLU A 183 -3.38 3.60 -14.29
CA GLU A 183 -2.44 4.23 -15.23
C GLU A 183 -3.05 4.27 -16.62
N GLU A 184 -2.69 5.29 -17.41
CA GLU A 184 -3.09 5.45 -18.81
C GLU A 184 -2.69 4.25 -19.67
N ALA A 185 -1.53 3.66 -19.39
CA ALA A 185 -1.02 2.48 -20.08
C ALA A 185 -2.00 1.29 -20.12
N ASP A 186 -2.82 1.14 -19.06
CA ASP A 186 -3.80 0.05 -18.96
C ASP A 186 -5.23 0.50 -19.26
N ASN A 187 -5.55 1.79 -19.10
CA ASN A 187 -6.91 2.29 -19.04
C ASN A 187 -7.23 3.36 -20.11
N GLY A 188 -6.21 3.72 -20.92
CA GLY A 188 -6.31 4.78 -21.93
C GLY A 188 -6.34 6.19 -21.35
N GLU A 189 -6.35 7.19 -22.22
CA GLU A 189 -6.26 8.62 -21.90
C GLU A 189 -7.47 9.15 -21.12
N ASN A 190 -7.36 10.36 -20.58
CA ASN A 190 -8.42 11.08 -19.87
C ASN A 190 -8.97 10.33 -18.64
N LEU A 191 -8.09 9.83 -17.79
CA LEU A 191 -8.46 9.12 -16.56
C LEU A 191 -9.33 9.97 -15.65
N SER A 192 -9.19 11.30 -15.68
CA SER A 192 -10.02 12.22 -14.89
C SER A 192 -11.52 12.21 -15.25
N SER A 193 -11.89 11.58 -16.37
CA SER A 193 -13.28 11.38 -16.79
C SER A 193 -13.90 10.09 -16.27
N VAL A 194 -13.12 9.25 -15.58
CA VAL A 194 -13.56 7.97 -15.02
C VAL A 194 -14.32 8.19 -13.70
N MET A 195 -15.36 7.42 -13.53
CA MET A 195 -16.16 7.32 -12.30
C MET A 195 -16.40 5.86 -11.97
N VAL A 196 -16.35 5.50 -10.70
CA VAL A 196 -16.48 4.12 -10.23
C VAL A 196 -17.65 3.97 -9.25
N ASN A 197 -18.38 2.86 -9.36
CA ASN A 197 -19.36 2.48 -8.36
C ASN A 197 -18.67 1.66 -7.26
N THR A 198 -18.90 2.01 -6.01
CA THR A 198 -18.32 1.32 -4.85
C THR A 198 -19.12 0.08 -4.43
N ASP A 199 -20.36 -0.08 -4.93
CA ASP A 199 -21.23 -1.26 -4.68
C ASP A 199 -20.84 -2.45 -5.58
N GLN A 200 -19.57 -2.70 -5.78
CA GLN A 200 -19.07 -3.82 -6.57
C GLN A 200 -17.97 -4.58 -5.85
N LYS A 201 -17.83 -5.85 -6.20
CA LYS A 201 -16.65 -6.62 -5.77
C LYS A 201 -15.43 -6.19 -6.58
N ILE A 202 -14.30 -6.01 -5.92
CA ILE A 202 -13.01 -5.81 -6.55
C ILE A 202 -12.44 -7.20 -6.85
N GLU A 203 -12.13 -7.46 -8.11
CA GLU A 203 -11.51 -8.72 -8.53
C GLU A 203 -10.00 -8.58 -8.47
N GLU A 204 -9.32 -9.61 -7.94
CA GLU A 204 -7.88 -9.66 -7.86
C GLU A 204 -7.34 -10.79 -8.73
N THR A 205 -6.29 -10.49 -9.48
CA THR A 205 -5.52 -11.48 -10.25
C THR A 205 -4.03 -11.24 -10.03
N TYR A 206 -3.23 -12.30 -10.10
CA TYR A 206 -1.78 -12.16 -10.15
C TYR A 206 -1.34 -12.18 -11.60
N ASP A 207 -0.55 -11.19 -11.98
CA ASP A 207 0.05 -11.07 -13.30
C ASP A 207 1.58 -11.18 -13.14
N ASP A 208 2.16 -12.28 -13.64
CA ASP A 208 3.57 -12.62 -13.51
C ASP A 208 4.46 -11.91 -14.53
N GLU A 209 3.88 -11.37 -15.60
CA GLU A 209 4.59 -10.62 -16.62
C GLU A 209 4.60 -9.10 -16.33
N LEU A 210 3.60 -8.61 -15.63
CA LEU A 210 3.47 -7.19 -15.32
C LEU A 210 4.39 -6.80 -14.17
N LEU A 211 5.34 -5.88 -14.44
CA LEU A 211 6.21 -5.27 -13.42
C LEU A 211 6.97 -6.30 -12.56
N GLU A 212 7.49 -7.36 -13.20
CA GLU A 212 8.20 -8.48 -12.55
C GLU A 212 7.31 -9.33 -11.63
N GLY A 213 6.00 -9.27 -11.83
CA GLY A 213 4.98 -9.98 -11.08
C GLY A 213 4.34 -9.13 -9.98
N CYS A 214 3.05 -8.89 -10.09
CA CYS A 214 2.29 -8.18 -9.06
C CYS A 214 0.81 -8.59 -9.02
N SER A 215 0.19 -8.30 -7.89
CA SER A 215 -1.26 -8.42 -7.74
C SER A 215 -1.94 -7.23 -8.41
N VAL A 216 -2.82 -7.50 -9.34
CA VAL A 216 -3.56 -6.51 -10.13
C VAL A 216 -5.03 -6.57 -9.71
N LEU A 217 -5.65 -5.42 -9.59
CA LEU A 217 -7.06 -5.32 -9.24
C LEU A 217 -7.89 -4.88 -10.47
N HIS A 218 -9.09 -5.44 -10.59
CA HIS A 218 -10.01 -5.12 -11.67
C HIS A 218 -11.34 -4.65 -11.08
N ILE A 219 -11.83 -3.53 -11.62
CA ILE A 219 -13.14 -2.96 -11.28
C ILE A 219 -13.84 -2.49 -12.55
N THR A 220 -15.13 -2.26 -12.45
CA THR A 220 -15.92 -1.64 -13.51
C THR A 220 -16.20 -0.17 -13.17
N GLY A 221 -16.36 0.64 -14.20
CA GLY A 221 -16.69 2.06 -14.05
C GLY A 221 -17.43 2.60 -15.24
N LYS A 222 -17.62 3.91 -15.21
CA LYS A 222 -18.15 4.71 -16.33
C LYS A 222 -17.11 5.75 -16.70
N LYS A 223 -17.01 6.05 -17.97
CA LYS A 223 -16.16 7.13 -18.51
C LYS A 223 -17.03 8.10 -19.28
N ILE A 224 -16.76 9.39 -19.17
CA ILE A 224 -17.43 10.39 -19.99
C ILE A 224 -17.02 10.19 -21.44
N SER A 225 -18.00 9.96 -22.31
CA SER A 225 -17.78 9.78 -23.76
C SER A 225 -17.34 11.07 -24.42
N GLU A 226 -16.32 10.98 -25.24
CA GLU A 226 -15.87 12.10 -26.08
C GLU A 226 -16.67 12.21 -27.39
N LYS A 227 -17.52 11.23 -27.69
CA LYS A 227 -18.35 11.24 -28.89
C LYS A 227 -19.30 12.44 -28.92
N GLY A 228 -19.40 13.07 -30.08
CA GLY A 228 -20.29 14.21 -30.32
C GLY A 228 -19.81 15.54 -29.70
N TRP A 229 -18.59 15.63 -29.22
CA TRP A 229 -17.95 16.91 -28.96
C TRP A 229 -17.47 17.55 -30.26
N ASN A 230 -17.77 18.85 -30.44
CA ASN A 230 -17.29 19.57 -31.61
C ASN A 230 -15.80 19.86 -31.48
N GLU A 231 -15.04 19.63 -32.54
CA GLU A 231 -13.61 19.90 -32.54
C GLU A 231 -13.30 21.36 -32.19
N GLY A 232 -12.35 21.55 -31.28
CA GLY A 232 -11.92 22.86 -30.81
C GLY A 232 -12.86 23.56 -29.82
N ILE A 233 -14.02 23.00 -29.50
CA ILE A 233 -14.95 23.54 -28.51
C ILE A 233 -14.77 22.83 -27.17
N LEU A 234 -14.30 23.59 -26.17
CA LEU A 234 -14.03 23.05 -24.83
C LEU A 234 -15.27 23.01 -23.92
N TYR A 235 -16.28 23.85 -24.20
CA TYR A 235 -17.51 23.96 -23.39
C TYR A 235 -18.71 24.07 -24.32
N GLN A 236 -19.66 23.14 -24.19
CA GLN A 236 -20.89 23.18 -24.97
C GLN A 236 -22.08 22.69 -24.13
N ASN A 237 -23.27 23.25 -24.41
CA ASN A 237 -24.51 22.83 -23.78
C ASN A 237 -24.99 21.51 -24.38
N ARG A 238 -24.63 20.39 -23.72
CA ARG A 238 -25.09 19.05 -24.11
C ARG A 238 -25.23 18.15 -22.88
N LYS A 239 -26.03 17.09 -23.04
CA LYS A 239 -26.11 16.03 -22.05
C LYS A 239 -24.82 15.20 -22.14
N VAL A 240 -24.22 14.94 -20.99
CA VAL A 240 -23.05 14.06 -20.88
C VAL A 240 -23.50 12.60 -21.10
N GLU A 241 -22.80 11.88 -21.96
CA GLU A 241 -22.98 10.46 -22.17
C GLU A 241 -21.87 9.70 -21.45
N LEU A 242 -22.23 8.54 -20.89
CA LEU A 242 -21.31 7.67 -20.16
C LEU A 242 -21.16 6.35 -20.90
N GLU A 243 -19.93 5.88 -21.00
CA GLU A 243 -19.59 4.57 -21.54
C GLU A 243 -19.10 3.64 -20.41
N ASP A 244 -19.44 2.35 -20.52
CA ASP A 244 -18.92 1.35 -19.59
C ASP A 244 -17.44 1.11 -19.86
N VAL A 245 -16.67 1.05 -18.77
CA VAL A 245 -15.24 0.75 -18.83
C VAL A 245 -14.86 -0.31 -17.80
N LYS A 246 -13.90 -1.15 -18.16
CA LYS A 246 -13.19 -1.99 -17.20
C LYS A 246 -11.87 -1.30 -16.86
N LEU A 247 -11.53 -1.28 -15.60
CA LEU A 247 -10.33 -0.63 -15.10
C LEU A 247 -9.40 -1.66 -14.50
N THR A 248 -8.15 -1.52 -14.85
CA THR A 248 -7.03 -2.28 -14.30
C THR A 248 -6.24 -1.36 -13.37
N LEU A 249 -6.05 -1.79 -12.13
CA LEU A 249 -5.33 -1.04 -11.11
C LEU A 249 -4.07 -1.80 -10.73
N VAL A 250 -2.98 -1.06 -10.65
CA VAL A 250 -1.67 -1.58 -10.22
C VAL A 250 -1.26 -0.96 -8.88
N PRO A 251 -0.41 -1.62 -8.09
CA PRO A 251 0.11 -1.02 -6.87
C PRO A 251 0.83 0.30 -7.15
N TYR A 252 0.49 1.35 -6.41
CA TYR A 252 1.07 2.69 -6.58
C TYR A 252 2.60 2.70 -6.51
N CYS A 253 3.21 1.80 -5.73
CA CYS A 253 4.67 1.69 -5.64
C CYS A 253 5.33 1.33 -6.98
N TYR A 254 4.59 0.79 -7.93
CA TYR A 254 5.05 0.46 -9.29
C TYR A 254 4.77 1.55 -10.32
N TRP A 255 3.97 2.55 -9.99
CA TRP A 255 3.65 3.63 -10.92
C TRP A 255 4.88 4.30 -11.54
N GLY A 256 4.75 4.67 -12.82
CA GLY A 256 5.75 5.42 -13.56
C GLY A 256 6.99 4.61 -13.96
N ASN A 257 6.91 3.28 -13.93
CA ASN A 257 8.00 2.39 -14.35
C ASN A 257 7.84 1.87 -15.80
N ARG A 258 6.72 2.17 -16.46
CA ARG A 258 6.39 1.71 -17.81
C ARG A 258 6.44 2.86 -18.82
N GLU A 259 5.31 3.42 -19.16
CA GLU A 259 5.12 4.43 -20.18
C GLU A 259 4.80 5.80 -19.57
N ASN A 260 4.96 6.85 -20.39
CA ASN A 260 4.44 8.17 -20.04
C ASN A 260 2.92 8.15 -20.12
N GLY A 261 2.26 8.72 -19.14
CA GLY A 261 0.82 8.78 -19.15
C GLY A 261 0.23 9.41 -17.88
N GLU A 262 -1.08 9.51 -17.87
CA GLU A 262 -1.83 9.92 -16.69
C GLU A 262 -1.85 8.81 -15.62
N MET A 263 -2.03 9.22 -14.38
CA MET A 263 -2.28 8.32 -13.27
C MET A 263 -3.26 8.95 -12.29
N LEU A 264 -4.14 8.12 -11.71
CA LEU A 264 -5.00 8.53 -10.59
C LEU A 264 -5.00 7.47 -9.50
N VAL A 265 -4.89 7.91 -8.25
CA VAL A 265 -5.26 7.15 -7.06
C VAL A 265 -6.72 7.43 -6.70
N TRP A 266 -7.10 8.71 -6.68
CA TRP A 266 -8.43 9.18 -6.28
C TRP A 266 -9.36 9.29 -7.50
N MET A 267 -10.22 8.29 -7.71
CA MET A 267 -11.23 8.24 -8.77
C MET A 267 -12.54 8.85 -8.26
N LYS A 268 -13.31 9.46 -9.16
CA LYS A 268 -14.64 9.97 -8.82
C LYS A 268 -15.57 8.82 -8.47
N GLU A 269 -16.36 9.00 -7.42
CA GLU A 269 -17.42 8.06 -7.07
C GLU A 269 -18.69 8.34 -7.88
N LEU A 270 -19.31 7.29 -8.41
CA LEU A 270 -20.59 7.37 -9.10
C LEU A 270 -21.71 7.07 -8.10
N PHE A 271 -22.40 8.11 -7.67
CA PHE A 271 -23.57 7.98 -6.83
C PHE A 271 -24.81 7.67 -7.70
N TYR A 272 -25.45 6.57 -7.43
CA TYR A 272 -26.81 6.33 -7.98
C TYR A 272 -27.80 7.07 -7.09
N MET A 273 -28.50 8.04 -7.69
CA MET A 273 -29.67 8.68 -7.08
C MET A 273 -30.94 7.88 -7.40
#